data_334a937fdb758cf967436fbf590614b9
#
_entry.id   334a937fdb758cf967436fbf590614b9
#
_cell.length_a   1.000
_cell.length_b   1.000
_cell.length_c   1.000
_cell.angle_alpha   90.00
_cell.angle_beta   90.00
_cell.angle_gamma   90.00
#
_symmetry.space_group_name_H-M   'P 1'
#
loop_
_entity.id
_entity.type
_entity.pdbx_description
1 polymer ?
#
loop_
_entity_poly.entity_id
_entity_poly.type
_entity_poly.pdbx_seq_one_letter_code
_entity_poly.pdbx_strand_id
1 'polypeptide(L)' 'FYRAIARAGQQLLRPGGRLYFEIYEHAAEEIVRMLGAEGYTGIEVHEDLNGKARMTCAARPE' A
#
# COMPACT_ATOMS: atom_id res chain seq x y z
N PHE A 1 7.86 -9.95 1.32
CA PHE A 1 6.60 -10.25 0.64
C PHE A 1 5.93 -9.00 0.07
N TYR A 2 5.49 -8.09 0.92
CA TYR A 2 4.83 -6.86 0.47
C TYR A 2 5.75 -5.98 -0.37
N ARG A 3 7.01 -5.87 0.00
CA ARG A 3 7.97 -5.05 -0.75
C ARG A 3 8.21 -5.59 -2.16
N ALA A 4 8.28 -6.91 -2.31
CA ALA A 4 8.45 -7.52 -3.63
C ALA A 4 7.26 -7.22 -4.54
N ILE A 5 6.04 -7.28 -4.00
CA ILE A 5 4.82 -6.94 -4.75
C ILE A 5 4.80 -5.46 -5.09
N ALA A 6 5.18 -4.60 -4.14
CA ALA A 6 5.23 -3.15 -4.37
C ALA A 6 6.21 -2.79 -5.49
N ARG A 7 7.38 -3.42 -5.52
CA ARG A 7 8.36 -3.20 -6.58
C ARG A 7 7.85 -3.68 -7.93
N ALA A 8 7.23 -4.85 -7.98
CA ALA A 8 6.64 -5.36 -9.21
C ALA A 8 5.54 -4.43 -9.70
N GLY A 9 4.73 -3.90 -8.80
CA GLY A 9 3.64 -2.98 -9.12
C GLY A 9 4.12 -1.71 -9.82
N GLN A 10 5.29 -1.20 -9.45
CA GLN A 10 5.85 -0.01 -10.11
C GLN A 10 6.14 -0.24 -11.61
N GLN A 11 6.34 -1.49 -11.99
CA GLN A 11 6.57 -1.84 -13.39
C GLN A 11 5.30 -2.29 -14.11
N LEU A 12 4.38 -2.92 -13.41
CA LEU A 12 3.20 -3.54 -14.00
C LEU A 12 1.97 -2.65 -13.99
N LEU A 13 1.85 -1.75 -13.02
CA LEU A 13 0.73 -0.82 -12.97
C LEU A 13 0.93 0.32 -13.95
N ARG A 14 -0.16 0.81 -14.54
CA ARG A 14 -0.11 2.07 -15.29
C ARG A 14 0.11 3.23 -14.33
N PRO A 15 0.62 4.37 -14.82
CA PRO A 15 0.60 5.59 -14.01
C PRO A 15 -0.80 5.86 -13.49
N GLY A 16 -0.92 6.14 -12.19
CA GLY A 16 -2.21 6.31 -11.52
C GLY A 16 -2.89 5.02 -11.12
N GLY A 17 -2.37 3.86 -11.52
CA GLY A 17 -2.90 2.57 -11.11
C GLY A 17 -2.74 2.34 -9.61
N ARG A 18 -3.60 1.52 -9.03
CA ARG A 18 -3.65 1.33 -7.58
C ARG A 18 -3.27 -0.07 -7.17
N LEU A 19 -2.68 -0.15 -5.98
CA LEU A 19 -2.27 -1.39 -5.35
C LEU A 19 -2.97 -1.49 -4.00
N TYR A 20 -3.50 -2.68 -3.68
CA TYR A 20 -4.23 -2.92 -2.43
C TYR A 20 -3.63 -4.10 -1.71
N PHE A 21 -3.42 -3.96 -0.40
CA PHE A 21 -2.97 -5.06 0.46
C PHE A 21 -3.94 -5.27 1.61
N GLU A 22 -4.25 -6.53 1.92
CA GLU A 22 -4.78 -6.88 3.22
C GLU A 22 -3.60 -6.93 4.20
N ILE A 23 -3.76 -6.38 5.40
CA ILE A 23 -2.67 -6.26 6.36
C ILE A 23 -3.11 -6.67 7.76
N TYR A 24 -2.15 -7.02 8.61
CA TYR A 24 -2.36 -7.07 10.05
C TYR A 24 -2.42 -5.65 10.58
N GLU A 25 -3.29 -5.43 11.58
CA GLU A 25 -3.46 -4.09 12.15
C GLU A 25 -2.14 -3.47 12.65
N HIS A 26 -1.23 -4.29 13.18
CA HIS A 26 0.04 -3.81 13.71
C HIS A 26 1.11 -3.58 12.65
N ALA A 27 0.85 -3.94 11.41
CA ALA A 27 1.81 -3.76 10.31
C ALA A 27 1.57 -2.49 9.50
N ALA A 28 0.51 -1.74 9.78
CA ALA A 28 0.12 -0.60 8.97
C ALA A 28 1.23 0.45 8.80
N GLU A 29 1.90 0.83 9.88
CA GLU A 29 2.98 1.83 9.82
C GLU A 29 4.13 1.38 8.94
N GLU A 30 4.55 0.12 9.08
CA GLU A 30 5.64 -0.41 8.27
C GLU A 30 5.27 -0.47 6.80
N ILE A 31 4.04 -0.88 6.50
CA ILE A 31 3.54 -0.95 5.12
C ILE A 31 3.51 0.45 4.50
N VAL A 32 2.99 1.43 5.23
CA VAL A 32 2.94 2.82 4.74
C VAL A 32 4.34 3.34 4.43
N ARG A 33 5.30 3.11 5.32
CA ARG A 33 6.69 3.53 5.10
C ARG A 33 7.29 2.82 3.90
N MET A 34 7.05 1.53 3.78
CA MET A 34 7.57 0.74 2.67
C MET A 34 7.01 1.24 1.34
N LEU A 35 5.70 1.49 1.27
CA LEU A 35 5.08 1.98 0.04
C LEU A 35 5.63 3.35 -0.35
N GLY A 36 5.81 4.26 0.61
CA GLY A 36 6.44 5.54 0.35
C GLY A 36 7.86 5.40 -0.17
N ALA A 37 8.65 4.50 0.44
CA ALA A 37 10.02 4.25 0.03
C ALA A 37 10.09 3.64 -1.37
N GLU A 38 9.10 2.87 -1.78
CA GLU A 38 9.03 2.29 -3.12
C GLU A 38 8.40 3.24 -4.16
N GLY A 39 8.11 4.48 -3.77
CA GLY A 39 7.69 5.52 -4.71
C GLY A 39 6.19 5.65 -4.90
N TYR A 40 5.37 5.01 -4.08
CA TYR A 40 3.93 5.15 -4.18
C TYR A 40 3.43 6.46 -3.57
N THR A 41 2.29 6.94 -4.07
CA THR A 41 1.62 8.15 -3.58
C THR A 41 0.18 7.80 -3.21
N GLY A 42 -0.53 8.74 -2.59
CA GLY A 42 -1.92 8.55 -2.20
C GLY A 42 -2.11 7.34 -1.31
N ILE A 43 -1.18 7.10 -0.39
CA ILE A 43 -1.21 5.94 0.49
C ILE A 43 -2.31 6.14 1.53
N GLU A 44 -3.22 5.15 1.62
CA GLU A 44 -4.33 5.19 2.57
C GLU A 44 -4.39 3.89 3.37
N VAL A 45 -4.76 4.01 4.63
CA VAL A 45 -5.02 2.85 5.48
C VAL A 45 -6.52 2.82 5.77
N HIS A 46 -7.16 1.70 5.50
CA HIS A 46 -8.58 1.52 5.73
C HIS A 46 -8.81 0.65 6.96
N GLU A 47 -9.65 1.12 7.84
CA GLU A 47 -9.98 0.43 9.09
C GLU A 47 -11.29 -0.34 8.96
N ASP A 48 -11.42 -1.40 9.80
CA ASP A 48 -12.69 -2.12 9.91
C ASP A 48 -13.63 -1.38 10.87
N LEU A 49 -14.79 -1.97 11.13
CA LEU A 49 -15.80 -1.38 12.02
C LEU A 49 -15.34 -1.23 13.48
N ASN A 50 -14.28 -1.94 13.86
CA ASN A 50 -13.70 -1.85 15.21
C ASN A 50 -12.51 -0.88 15.27
N GLY A 51 -12.24 -0.14 14.18
CA GLY A 51 -11.14 0.79 14.13
C GLY A 51 -9.78 0.15 13.93
N LYS A 52 -9.73 -1.11 13.49
CA LYS A 52 -8.47 -1.82 13.27
C LYS A 52 -8.07 -1.73 11.80
N ALA A 53 -6.82 -1.37 11.54
CA ALA A 53 -6.31 -1.30 10.18
C ALA A 53 -6.36 -2.69 9.53
N ARG A 54 -6.96 -2.79 8.34
CA ARG A 54 -7.17 -4.06 7.63
C ARG A 54 -6.68 -4.02 6.19
N MET A 55 -6.58 -2.86 5.60
CA MET A 55 -6.18 -2.73 4.21
C MET A 55 -5.39 -1.45 4.00
N THR A 56 -4.41 -1.54 3.12
CA THR A 56 -3.67 -0.36 2.65
C THR A 56 -3.83 -0.27 1.14
N CYS A 57 -4.04 0.92 0.64
CA CYS A 57 -3.99 1.15 -0.80
C CYS A 57 -3.03 2.28 -1.12
N ALA A 58 -2.49 2.24 -2.33
CA ALA A 58 -1.54 3.24 -2.79
C ALA A 58 -1.59 3.33 -4.30
N ALA A 59 -1.19 4.46 -4.85
CA ALA A 59 -1.21 4.70 -6.28
C ALA A 59 0.22 4.81 -6.82
N ARG A 60 0.42 4.27 -8.03
CA ARG A 60 1.65 4.53 -8.76
C ARG A 60 1.59 5.98 -9.26
N PRO A 61 2.65 6.79 -9.08
CA PRO A 61 2.67 8.18 -9.56
C PRO A 61 2.43 8.27 -11.07
N GLU A 62 1.81 9.33 -11.47
CA GLU A 62 1.59 9.63 -12.90
C GLU A 62 2.80 10.21 -13.60
#